data_552425044e1ea14079728ea73821d6f4
#
_entry.id   552425044e1ea14079728ea73821d6f4
#
_cell.length_a   1.000
_cell.length_b   1.000
_cell.length_c   1.000
_cell.angle_alpha   90.00
_cell.angle_beta   90.00
_cell.angle_gamma   90.00
#
_symmetry.space_group_name_H-M   'P 1'
#
loop_
_entity.id
_entity.type
_entity.pdbx_description
1 polymer ?
#
loop_
_entity_poly.entity_id
_entity_poly.type
_entity_poly.pdbx_seq_one_letter_code
_entity_poly.pdbx_strand_id
1 'polypeptide(L)'
;MKVFIGILIFLAVITVITLIRAIFWVPKKKTYEPLEDEEVQLNEYRRNLSDAIKFKTVSQPDPKDVDWNEFEKFHKFLEERFPLVYKNLKHEEISDASLLFTWEGTRPDLEPIALLAHQDVVPIAAGTENDWEHPAFDGFDDGEFIWGRGALDMKNHLIAVIQTGLSLLRPQ
;
A
#
# COMPACT_ATOMS: atom_id res chain seq x y z
N MET A 1 12.81 -47.04 20.11
CA MET A 1 13.77 -46.12 20.74
C MET A 1 14.86 -45.62 19.78
N LYS A 2 15.65 -46.52 19.13
CA LYS A 2 16.74 -46.09 18.20
C LYS A 2 16.26 -45.23 17.01
N VAL A 3 15.13 -45.59 16.39
CA VAL A 3 14.55 -44.81 15.24
C VAL A 3 14.11 -43.42 15.68
N PHE A 4 13.47 -43.32 16.85
CA PHE A 4 13.05 -42.02 17.40
C PHE A 4 14.24 -41.10 17.72
N ILE A 5 15.31 -41.66 18.30
CA ILE A 5 16.56 -40.90 18.54
C ILE A 5 17.17 -40.45 17.21
N GLY A 6 17.17 -41.32 16.16
CA GLY A 6 17.65 -40.94 14.82
C GLY A 6 16.90 -39.77 14.22
N ILE A 7 15.55 -39.74 14.35
CA ILE A 7 14.71 -38.63 13.89
C ILE A 7 15.05 -37.34 14.63
N LEU A 8 15.20 -37.39 15.96
CA LEU A 8 15.56 -36.21 16.76
C LEU A 8 16.92 -35.63 16.37
N ILE A 9 17.93 -36.49 16.16
CA ILE A 9 19.26 -36.06 15.68
C ILE A 9 19.15 -35.40 14.30
N PHE A 10 18.41 -36.01 13.39
CA PHE A 10 18.20 -35.46 12.04
C PHE A 10 17.54 -34.06 12.07
N LEU A 11 16.48 -33.90 12.87
CA LEU A 11 15.81 -32.62 13.05
C LEU A 11 16.75 -31.57 13.68
N ALA A 12 17.53 -31.95 14.67
CA ALA A 12 18.51 -31.06 15.29
C ALA A 12 19.57 -30.58 14.28
N VAL A 13 20.09 -31.50 13.45
CA VAL A 13 21.07 -31.16 12.40
C VAL A 13 20.47 -30.19 11.38
N ILE A 14 19.25 -30.44 10.89
CA ILE A 14 18.58 -29.52 9.94
C ILE A 14 18.38 -28.15 10.58
N THR A 15 17.93 -28.10 11.83
CA THR A 15 17.74 -26.84 12.54
C THR A 15 19.05 -26.05 12.65
N VAL A 16 20.14 -26.70 13.04
CA VAL A 16 21.46 -26.05 13.11
C VAL A 16 21.93 -25.55 11.75
N ILE A 17 21.78 -26.34 10.69
CA ILE A 17 22.14 -25.92 9.33
C ILE A 17 21.31 -24.71 8.91
N THR A 18 20.00 -24.72 9.18
CA THR A 18 19.10 -23.61 8.83
C THR A 18 19.47 -22.33 9.56
N LEU A 19 19.76 -22.41 10.86
CA LEU A 19 20.22 -21.28 11.67
C LEU A 19 21.54 -20.70 11.16
N ILE A 20 22.51 -21.55 10.87
CA ILE A 20 23.80 -21.12 10.31
C ILE A 20 23.57 -20.40 8.97
N ARG A 21 22.77 -20.98 8.07
CA ARG A 21 22.45 -20.33 6.78
C ARG A 21 21.73 -19.01 6.96
N ALA A 22 20.84 -18.90 7.94
CA ALA A 22 20.13 -17.65 8.22
C ALA A 22 21.06 -16.54 8.72
N ILE A 23 22.05 -16.88 9.57
CA ILE A 23 23.07 -15.92 10.05
C ILE A 23 23.93 -15.38 8.90
N PHE A 24 24.29 -16.26 7.95
CA PHE A 24 25.11 -15.87 6.80
C PHE A 24 24.31 -15.38 5.59
N TRP A 25 22.96 -15.44 5.66
CA TRP A 25 22.10 -14.95 4.59
C TRP A 25 21.92 -13.43 4.72
N VAL A 26 22.89 -12.70 4.21
CA VAL A 26 22.78 -11.24 4.07
C VAL A 26 22.17 -10.96 2.70
N PRO A 27 20.97 -10.35 2.63
CA PRO A 27 20.42 -9.91 1.36
C PRO A 27 21.43 -8.98 0.69
N LYS A 28 21.75 -9.24 -0.57
CA LYS A 28 22.58 -8.30 -1.34
C LYS A 28 21.83 -6.97 -1.39
N LYS A 29 22.30 -5.96 -0.65
CA LYS A 29 21.82 -4.59 -0.81
C LYS A 29 22.09 -4.20 -2.26
N LYS A 30 21.03 -4.08 -3.05
CA LYS A 30 21.12 -3.35 -4.31
C LYS A 30 21.29 -1.88 -3.93
N THR A 31 22.46 -1.34 -4.20
CA THR A 31 22.66 0.11 -4.16
C THR A 31 21.96 0.66 -5.40
N TYR A 32 20.84 1.33 -5.18
CA TYR A 32 20.24 2.15 -6.22
C TYR A 32 20.92 3.52 -6.10
N GLU A 33 21.42 4.04 -7.22
CA GLU A 33 21.74 5.45 -7.26
C GLU A 33 20.42 6.20 -6.99
N PRO A 34 20.41 7.15 -6.04
CA PRO A 34 19.24 8.00 -5.87
C PRO A 34 18.95 8.63 -7.25
N LEU A 35 17.71 8.52 -7.70
CA LEU A 35 17.25 9.41 -8.77
C LEU A 35 17.56 10.81 -8.28
N GLU A 36 18.24 11.62 -9.11
CA GLU A 36 18.38 13.05 -8.82
C GLU A 36 17.00 13.54 -8.40
N ASP A 37 16.95 14.19 -7.24
CA ASP A 37 15.70 14.71 -6.69
C ASP A 37 15.05 15.62 -7.75
N GLU A 38 14.25 15.04 -8.64
CA GLU A 38 13.11 15.77 -9.12
C GLU A 38 12.41 16.20 -7.83
N GLU A 39 12.26 17.51 -7.60
CA GLU A 39 11.46 18.01 -6.51
C GLU A 39 10.08 17.36 -6.63
N VAL A 40 10.02 16.14 -6.12
CA VAL A 40 8.77 15.41 -5.97
C VAL A 40 7.88 16.41 -5.30
N GLN A 41 6.68 16.59 -5.79
CA GLN A 41 5.68 17.46 -5.17
C GLN A 41 5.31 16.85 -3.81
N LEU A 42 6.34 16.73 -2.96
CA LEU A 42 6.29 16.04 -1.67
C LEU A 42 5.17 16.61 -0.80
N ASN A 43 5.01 17.94 -0.83
CA ASN A 43 3.94 18.59 -0.09
C ASN A 43 2.54 18.23 -0.63
N GLU A 44 2.39 18.00 -1.93
CA GLU A 44 1.14 17.55 -2.51
C GLU A 44 0.89 16.08 -2.13
N TYR A 45 1.90 15.22 -2.25
CA TYR A 45 1.82 13.84 -1.82
C TYR A 45 1.45 13.70 -0.33
N ARG A 46 2.10 14.47 0.54
CA ARG A 46 1.82 14.48 1.99
C ARG A 46 0.37 14.84 2.28
N ARG A 47 -0.13 15.90 1.67
CA ARG A 47 -1.56 16.30 1.81
C ARG A 47 -2.50 15.22 1.29
N ASN A 48 -2.20 14.64 0.12
CA ASN A 48 -3.03 13.60 -0.47
C ASN A 48 -3.08 12.36 0.41
N LEU A 49 -1.95 11.93 0.98
CA LEU A 49 -1.90 10.79 1.89
C LEU A 49 -2.63 11.10 3.21
N SER A 50 -2.36 12.26 3.82
CA SER A 50 -3.04 12.70 5.03
C SER A 50 -4.56 12.68 4.86
N ASP A 51 -5.06 13.27 3.76
CA ASP A 51 -6.49 13.29 3.47
C ASP A 51 -7.04 11.87 3.16
N ALA A 52 -6.29 11.03 2.47
CA ALA A 52 -6.69 9.66 2.16
C ALA A 52 -6.88 8.79 3.43
N ILE A 53 -6.06 9.01 4.47
CA ILE A 53 -6.15 8.27 5.74
C ILE A 53 -7.47 8.54 6.46
N LYS A 54 -8.08 9.70 6.28
CA LYS A 54 -9.32 10.10 6.96
C LYS A 54 -10.53 9.25 6.55
N PHE A 55 -10.49 8.59 5.40
CA PHE A 55 -11.55 7.68 4.96
C PHE A 55 -11.40 6.32 5.64
N LYS A 56 -12.45 5.91 6.34
CA LYS A 56 -12.49 4.67 7.11
C LYS A 56 -12.87 3.48 6.23
N THR A 57 -12.07 3.22 5.20
CA THR A 57 -12.25 2.09 4.29
C THR A 57 -11.92 0.76 4.98
N VAL A 58 -12.62 0.44 6.06
CA VAL A 58 -12.32 -0.72 6.91
C VAL A 58 -12.94 -1.97 6.31
N SER A 59 -12.09 -2.96 6.01
CA SER A 59 -12.55 -4.29 5.61
C SER A 59 -13.02 -5.11 6.81
N GLN A 60 -14.02 -5.98 6.58
CA GLN A 60 -14.57 -6.87 7.58
C GLN A 60 -14.63 -8.30 7.02
N PRO A 61 -14.59 -9.33 7.88
CA PRO A 61 -14.70 -10.72 7.44
C PRO A 61 -16.01 -11.04 6.71
N ASP A 62 -17.13 -10.42 7.12
CA ASP A 62 -18.40 -10.49 6.38
C ASP A 62 -18.58 -9.19 5.59
N PRO A 63 -18.73 -9.25 4.26
CA PRO A 63 -18.97 -8.07 3.43
C PRO A 63 -20.21 -7.24 3.82
N LYS A 64 -21.16 -7.83 4.53
CA LYS A 64 -22.36 -7.13 5.04
C LYS A 64 -22.03 -6.14 6.16
N ASP A 65 -20.93 -6.33 6.85
CA ASP A 65 -20.47 -5.49 7.95
C ASP A 65 -19.54 -4.37 7.46
N VAL A 66 -19.23 -4.33 6.16
CA VAL A 66 -18.42 -3.28 5.54
C VAL A 66 -19.26 -2.04 5.28
N ASP A 67 -18.76 -0.88 5.71
CA ASP A 67 -19.34 0.41 5.34
C ASP A 67 -18.89 0.82 3.93
N TRP A 68 -19.57 0.31 2.91
CA TRP A 68 -19.29 0.61 1.52
C TRP A 68 -19.38 2.10 1.17
N ASN A 69 -20.16 2.90 1.93
CA ASN A 69 -20.25 4.33 1.72
C ASN A 69 -18.92 5.06 2.01
N GLU A 70 -18.07 4.52 2.90
CA GLU A 70 -16.73 5.06 3.10
C GLU A 70 -15.81 4.79 1.89
N PHE A 71 -16.01 3.67 1.17
CA PHE A 71 -15.30 3.40 -0.09
C PHE A 71 -15.78 4.33 -1.21
N GLU A 72 -17.08 4.54 -1.34
CA GLU A 72 -17.64 5.50 -2.31
C GLU A 72 -17.10 6.91 -2.09
N LYS A 73 -17.06 7.37 -0.83
CA LYS A 73 -16.48 8.67 -0.47
C LYS A 73 -14.99 8.73 -0.82
N PHE A 74 -14.27 7.65 -0.60
CA PHE A 74 -12.85 7.57 -0.95
C PHE A 74 -12.64 7.61 -2.47
N HIS A 75 -13.46 6.90 -3.25
CA HIS A 75 -13.41 6.96 -4.71
C HIS A 75 -13.67 8.37 -5.24
N LYS A 76 -14.69 9.04 -4.68
CA LYS A 76 -14.99 10.43 -5.03
C LYS A 76 -13.81 11.37 -4.69
N PHE A 77 -13.19 11.17 -3.53
CA PHE A 77 -11.97 11.90 -3.18
C PHE A 77 -10.85 11.67 -4.20
N LEU A 78 -10.62 10.43 -4.64
CA LEU A 78 -9.62 10.13 -5.65
C LEU A 78 -9.92 10.81 -6.99
N GLU A 79 -11.18 10.80 -7.44
CA GLU A 79 -11.61 11.46 -8.67
C GLU A 79 -11.42 12.98 -8.59
N GLU A 80 -11.84 13.61 -7.50
CA GLU A 80 -11.70 15.05 -7.26
C GLU A 80 -10.23 15.48 -7.14
N ARG A 81 -9.39 14.64 -6.54
CA ARG A 81 -7.99 14.94 -6.29
C ARG A 81 -7.09 14.65 -7.50
N PHE A 82 -7.44 13.67 -8.31
CA PHE A 82 -6.66 13.23 -9.47
C PHE A 82 -7.45 13.30 -10.80
N PRO A 83 -8.06 14.44 -11.14
CA PRO A 83 -8.98 14.55 -12.28
C PRO A 83 -8.34 14.24 -13.62
N LEU A 84 -7.03 14.49 -13.78
CA LEU A 84 -6.32 14.16 -15.02
C LEU A 84 -6.17 12.65 -15.20
N VAL A 85 -6.00 11.90 -14.12
CA VAL A 85 -5.94 10.43 -14.17
C VAL A 85 -7.29 9.89 -14.65
N TYR A 86 -8.38 10.29 -13.99
CA TYR A 86 -9.74 9.87 -14.36
C TYR A 86 -10.16 10.30 -15.77
N LYS A 87 -9.70 11.46 -16.21
CA LYS A 87 -10.01 11.97 -17.57
C LYS A 87 -9.26 11.23 -18.66
N ASN A 88 -8.00 10.84 -18.43
CA ASN A 88 -7.12 10.34 -19.49
C ASN A 88 -6.97 8.83 -19.51
N LEU A 89 -7.22 8.15 -18.39
CA LEU A 89 -7.16 6.70 -18.30
C LEU A 89 -8.58 6.13 -18.43
N LYS A 90 -8.70 4.98 -19.08
CA LYS A 90 -9.92 4.19 -18.97
C LYS A 90 -9.99 3.68 -17.52
N HIS A 91 -11.12 3.88 -16.85
CA HIS A 91 -11.33 3.38 -15.50
C HIS A 91 -12.66 2.65 -15.40
N GLU A 92 -12.69 1.65 -14.55
CA GLU A 92 -13.86 0.85 -14.27
C GLU A 92 -13.85 0.39 -12.82
N GLU A 93 -15.01 0.31 -12.22
CA GLU A 93 -15.22 -0.26 -10.90
C GLU A 93 -15.64 -1.72 -11.05
N ILE A 94 -14.91 -2.61 -10.37
CA ILE A 94 -15.14 -4.05 -10.44
C ILE A 94 -15.60 -4.53 -9.07
N SER A 95 -16.70 -5.26 -9.06
CA SER A 95 -17.36 -5.69 -7.83
C SER A 95 -17.78 -4.50 -6.97
N ASP A 96 -17.59 -4.58 -5.64
CA ASP A 96 -18.13 -3.59 -4.70
C ASP A 96 -17.26 -2.33 -4.58
N ALA A 97 -15.95 -2.42 -4.82
CA ALA A 97 -15.06 -1.27 -4.60
C ALA A 97 -13.70 -1.34 -5.33
N SER A 98 -13.43 -2.32 -6.18
CA SER A 98 -12.13 -2.41 -6.84
C SER A 98 -12.05 -1.48 -8.03
N LEU A 99 -11.08 -0.55 -8.02
CA LEU A 99 -10.84 0.37 -9.14
C LEU A 99 -9.76 -0.21 -10.07
N LEU A 100 -10.07 -0.30 -11.35
CA LEU A 100 -9.12 -0.65 -12.40
C LEU A 100 -8.90 0.54 -13.32
N PHE A 101 -7.67 1.00 -13.43
CA PHE A 101 -7.25 2.01 -14.38
C PHE A 101 -6.40 1.37 -15.48
N THR A 102 -6.73 1.64 -16.72
CA THR A 102 -5.97 1.17 -17.87
C THR A 102 -5.35 2.35 -18.61
N TRP A 103 -4.03 2.33 -18.68
CA TRP A 103 -3.26 3.28 -19.49
C TRP A 103 -2.67 2.54 -20.69
N GLU A 104 -3.21 2.78 -21.86
CA GLU A 104 -2.71 2.14 -23.07
C GLU A 104 -1.34 2.70 -23.44
N GLY A 105 -0.38 1.79 -23.61
CA GLY A 105 0.96 2.14 -24.05
C GLY A 105 1.02 2.44 -25.56
N THR A 106 2.09 3.10 -25.98
CA THR A 106 2.36 3.39 -27.42
C THR A 106 3.00 2.20 -28.16
N ARG A 107 3.38 1.16 -27.45
CA ARG A 107 4.08 -0.03 -27.94
C ARG A 107 3.26 -1.29 -27.64
N PRO A 108 2.31 -1.68 -28.55
CA PRO A 108 1.43 -2.83 -28.33
C PRO A 108 2.17 -4.19 -28.41
N ASP A 109 3.42 -4.18 -28.83
CA ASP A 109 4.31 -5.35 -28.88
C ASP A 109 4.98 -5.66 -27.51
N LEU A 110 4.85 -4.78 -26.52
CA LEU A 110 5.37 -4.98 -25.18
C LEU A 110 4.31 -5.57 -24.26
N GLU A 111 4.77 -6.41 -23.34
CA GLU A 111 3.93 -6.95 -22.28
C GLU A 111 3.46 -5.81 -21.33
N PRO A 112 2.20 -5.88 -20.85
CA PRO A 112 1.69 -4.90 -19.90
C PRO A 112 2.35 -5.07 -18.53
N ILE A 113 2.43 -3.98 -17.79
CA ILE A 113 2.80 -3.99 -16.36
C ILE A 113 1.56 -3.69 -15.52
N ALA A 114 1.46 -4.29 -14.36
CA ALA A 114 0.42 -4.01 -13.40
C ALA A 114 1.02 -3.40 -12.13
N LEU A 115 0.48 -2.28 -11.70
CA LEU A 115 0.77 -1.66 -10.42
C LEU A 115 -0.43 -1.93 -9.51
N LEU A 116 -0.20 -2.57 -8.37
CA LEU A 116 -1.25 -3.02 -7.47
C LEU A 116 -1.14 -2.31 -6.13
N ALA A 117 -2.27 -1.85 -5.63
CA ALA A 117 -2.39 -1.32 -4.27
C ALA A 117 -3.78 -1.68 -3.73
N HIS A 118 -3.91 -1.84 -2.42
CA HIS A 118 -5.23 -1.96 -1.80
C HIS A 118 -5.62 -0.66 -1.08
N GLN A 119 -6.91 -0.42 -1.02
CA GLN A 119 -7.50 0.79 -0.44
C GLN A 119 -8.12 0.54 0.93
N ASP A 120 -8.43 -0.71 1.23
CA ASP A 120 -8.98 -1.09 2.51
C ASP A 120 -7.91 -1.12 3.61
N VAL A 121 -8.38 -1.06 4.82
CA VAL A 121 -7.56 -1.13 6.03
C VAL A 121 -8.20 -2.06 7.05
N VAL A 122 -7.38 -2.70 7.87
CA VAL A 122 -7.90 -3.50 8.99
C VAL A 122 -8.51 -2.60 10.08
N PRO A 123 -9.50 -3.09 10.85
CA PRO A 123 -10.10 -2.34 11.95
C PRO A 123 -9.08 -2.04 13.06
N ILE A 124 -9.42 -1.07 13.91
CA ILE A 124 -8.73 -0.89 15.18
C ILE A 124 -9.14 -2.05 16.09
N ALA A 125 -8.16 -2.68 16.75
CA ALA A 125 -8.46 -3.73 17.70
C ALA A 125 -9.30 -3.17 18.87
N ALA A 126 -10.38 -3.86 19.20
CA ALA A 126 -11.28 -3.43 20.25
C ALA A 126 -10.54 -3.24 21.57
N GLY A 127 -10.75 -2.10 22.22
CA GLY A 127 -10.10 -1.73 23.49
C GLY A 127 -8.74 -1.04 23.35
N THR A 128 -8.25 -0.83 22.10
CA THR A 128 -6.98 -0.12 21.84
C THR A 128 -7.19 1.25 21.17
N GLU A 129 -8.41 1.76 21.16
CA GLU A 129 -8.76 3.01 20.51
C GLU A 129 -8.02 4.21 21.11
N ASN A 130 -7.71 4.14 22.41
CA ASN A 130 -6.99 5.18 23.15
C ASN A 130 -5.46 4.95 23.23
N ASP A 131 -4.95 3.86 22.64
CA ASP A 131 -3.52 3.55 22.67
C ASP A 131 -2.78 4.24 21.50
N TRP A 132 -3.51 4.90 20.61
CA TRP A 132 -2.95 5.63 19.49
C TRP A 132 -2.44 6.99 19.96
N GLU A 133 -1.20 7.34 19.60
CA GLU A 133 -0.62 8.65 19.89
C GLU A 133 -1.39 9.80 19.22
N HIS A 134 -1.88 9.53 17.99
CA HIS A 134 -2.81 10.39 17.25
C HIS A 134 -4.01 9.56 16.83
N PRO A 135 -5.22 10.12 16.71
CA PRO A 135 -6.39 9.36 16.29
C PRO A 135 -6.14 8.60 14.98
N ALA A 136 -6.49 7.32 14.95
CA ALA A 136 -6.10 6.40 13.87
C ALA A 136 -6.55 6.84 12.46
N PHE A 137 -7.58 7.65 12.34
CA PHE A 137 -8.10 8.14 11.06
C PHE A 137 -8.02 9.68 10.94
N ASP A 138 -7.10 10.31 11.67
CA ASP A 138 -6.91 11.75 11.59
C ASP A 138 -6.01 12.17 10.42
N GLY A 139 -5.11 11.28 10.01
CA GLY A 139 -4.12 11.59 8.98
C GLY A 139 -3.15 12.70 9.41
N PHE A 140 -2.83 12.74 10.72
CA PHE A 140 -1.98 13.77 11.29
C PHE A 140 -0.60 13.79 10.63
N ASP A 141 -0.18 14.97 10.21
CA ASP A 141 1.12 15.25 9.59
C ASP A 141 1.94 16.14 10.53
N ASP A 142 3.01 15.60 11.15
CA ASP A 142 3.88 16.30 12.09
C ASP A 142 5.06 17.03 11.39
N GLY A 143 5.15 16.93 10.06
CA GLY A 143 6.23 17.48 9.25
C GLY A 143 7.33 16.48 8.91
N GLU A 144 7.46 15.39 9.65
CA GLU A 144 8.38 14.28 9.40
C GLU A 144 7.62 13.02 9.00
N PHE A 145 6.57 12.68 9.74
CA PHE A 145 5.75 11.49 9.53
C PHE A 145 4.28 11.84 9.29
N ILE A 146 3.57 10.93 8.62
CA ILE A 146 2.11 10.95 8.50
C ILE A 146 1.56 9.77 9.29
N TRP A 147 0.74 10.09 10.29
CA TRP A 147 0.23 9.14 11.27
C TRP A 147 -1.18 8.68 10.91
N GLY A 148 -1.43 7.40 11.06
CA GLY A 148 -2.77 6.86 10.97
C GLY A 148 -2.87 5.45 10.43
N ARG A 149 -4.05 4.86 10.54
CA ARG A 149 -4.37 3.53 10.01
C ARG A 149 -4.33 3.56 8.48
N GLY A 150 -3.53 2.68 7.89
CA GLY A 150 -3.33 2.63 6.45
C GLY A 150 -2.24 3.58 5.92
N ALA A 151 -1.60 4.40 6.78
CA ALA A 151 -0.49 5.25 6.38
C ALA A 151 0.65 4.44 5.75
N LEU A 152 1.00 3.29 6.31
CA LEU A 152 2.04 2.40 5.78
C LEU A 152 1.46 1.26 4.93
N ASP A 153 0.32 0.69 5.32
CA ASP A 153 -0.29 -0.49 4.69
C ASP A 153 -1.76 -0.20 4.34
N MET A 154 -2.05 0.22 3.04
CA MET A 154 -0.99 0.68 2.13
C MET A 154 -1.46 1.90 1.31
N LYS A 155 -2.16 2.83 1.96
CA LYS A 155 -2.62 4.06 1.28
C LYS A 155 -1.45 4.92 0.78
N ASN A 156 -0.26 4.85 1.43
CA ASN A 156 0.95 5.49 0.92
C ASN A 156 1.28 5.01 -0.50
N HIS A 157 1.28 3.70 -0.71
CA HIS A 157 1.60 3.13 -2.01
C HIS A 157 0.50 3.45 -3.03
N LEU A 158 -0.77 3.37 -2.65
CA LEU A 158 -1.89 3.75 -3.50
C LEU A 158 -1.75 5.20 -4.00
N ILE A 159 -1.53 6.14 -3.07
CA ILE A 159 -1.35 7.56 -3.40
C ILE A 159 -0.09 7.77 -4.24
N ALA A 160 1.01 7.07 -3.95
CA ALA A 160 2.24 7.17 -4.74
C ALA A 160 2.02 6.73 -6.19
N VAL A 161 1.34 5.61 -6.42
CA VAL A 161 1.03 5.10 -7.76
C VAL A 161 0.17 6.08 -8.55
N ILE A 162 -0.93 6.58 -7.97
CA ILE A 162 -1.83 7.49 -8.67
C ILE A 162 -1.21 8.87 -8.87
N GLN A 163 -0.40 9.37 -7.91
CA GLN A 163 0.35 10.62 -8.03
C GLN A 163 1.41 10.55 -9.13
N THR A 164 2.09 9.41 -9.28
CA THR A 164 3.03 9.18 -10.38
C THR A 164 2.31 9.24 -11.73
N GLY A 165 1.15 8.58 -11.85
CA GLY A 165 0.29 8.68 -13.03
C GLY A 165 -0.10 10.12 -13.36
N LEU A 166 -0.49 10.89 -12.33
CA LEU A 166 -0.81 12.32 -12.48
C LEU A 166 0.42 13.12 -12.96
N SER A 167 1.60 12.89 -12.40
CA SER A 167 2.82 13.62 -12.77
C SER A 167 3.21 13.37 -14.22
N LEU A 168 3.04 12.14 -14.72
CA LEU A 168 3.31 11.78 -16.11
C LEU A 168 2.27 12.36 -17.11
N LEU A 169 1.07 12.67 -16.65
CA LEU A 169 -0.01 13.27 -17.46
C LEU A 169 0.04 14.80 -17.49
N ARG A 170 0.79 15.44 -16.58
CA ARG A 170 0.95 16.90 -16.57
C ARG A 170 1.79 17.34 -17.76
N PRO A 171 1.40 18.42 -18.46
CA PRO A 171 2.27 19.04 -19.45
C PRO A 171 3.60 19.45 -18.81
N GLN A 172 4.71 19.12 -19.44
CA GLN A 172 6.04 19.59 -19.07
C GLN A 172 6.22 21.05 -19.49
#